data_894ef2fc4874d1b8b8352e0c051f41ad
#
_entry.id   894ef2fc4874d1b8b8352e0c051f41ad
#
_cell.length_a   1.000
_cell.length_b   1.000
_cell.length_c   1.000
_cell.angle_alpha   90.00
_cell.angle_beta   90.00
_cell.angle_gamma   90.00
#
_symmetry.space_group_name_H-M   'P 1'
#
loop_
_entity.id
_entity.type
_entity.pdbx_description
1 polymer ?
#
loop_
_entity_poly.entity_id
_entity_poly.type
_entity_poly.pdbx_seq_one_letter_code
_entity_poly.pdbx_strand_id
1 'polypeptide(L)'
;KAILIAKVQDEGGHGLYLYSAAETLGTSRDQMLEGLHSGRAKYSSIFNYPTLTWADVGVVGWLVDGAAIMNQVPLCRCSYGPYARAMVRVCKEESFHQRQGYEALLVMMTGTEEQKAMVQDAVNRFWWKCLAMFGPPDADSPNSVQGMRWGIKRISNDDLRQKFVDATVPQAKVLGVTLPDPDLKWNEERQHYDDAHIDWDDVWA
;
A
#
# COMPACT_ATOMS: atom_id res chain seq x y z
N LYS A 1 -20.64 -2.99 -9.69
CA LYS A 1 -20.23 -1.92 -10.63
C LYS A 1 -20.22 -0.55 -9.98
N ALA A 2 -21.27 -0.12 -9.25
CA ALA A 2 -21.34 1.20 -8.63
C ALA A 2 -20.16 1.48 -7.68
N ILE A 3 -19.79 0.52 -6.84
CA ILE A 3 -18.67 0.61 -5.90
C ILE A 3 -17.34 0.86 -6.64
N LEU A 4 -17.08 0.13 -7.74
CA LEU A 4 -15.84 0.34 -8.51
C LEU A 4 -15.80 1.71 -9.21
N ILE A 5 -16.95 2.21 -9.65
CA ILE A 5 -17.04 3.55 -10.24
C ILE A 5 -16.75 4.61 -9.17
N ALA A 6 -17.29 4.44 -7.96
CA ALA A 6 -17.00 5.34 -6.84
C ALA A 6 -15.49 5.32 -6.51
N LYS A 7 -14.86 4.13 -6.43
CA LYS A 7 -13.41 4.00 -6.22
C LYS A 7 -12.62 4.73 -7.31
N VAL A 8 -12.97 4.58 -8.58
CA VAL A 8 -12.32 5.29 -9.69
C VAL A 8 -12.43 6.81 -9.55
N GLN A 9 -13.58 7.32 -9.07
CA GLN A 9 -13.77 8.75 -8.80
C GLN A 9 -12.88 9.23 -7.63
N ASP A 10 -12.77 8.43 -6.58
CA ASP A 10 -11.91 8.74 -5.43
C ASP A 10 -10.44 8.78 -5.87
N GLU A 11 -9.97 7.77 -6.63
CA GLU A 11 -8.59 7.73 -7.15
C GLU A 11 -8.26 8.93 -8.05
N GLY A 12 -9.20 9.32 -8.90
CA GLY A 12 -9.08 10.56 -9.69
C GLY A 12 -8.99 11.81 -8.81
N GLY A 13 -9.75 11.84 -7.72
CA GLY A 13 -9.70 12.88 -6.69
C GLY A 13 -8.37 12.90 -5.95
N HIS A 14 -7.82 11.74 -5.57
CA HIS A 14 -6.50 11.62 -4.94
C HIS A 14 -5.41 12.22 -5.82
N GLY A 15 -5.38 11.87 -7.10
CA GLY A 15 -4.47 12.45 -8.07
C GLY A 15 -4.59 13.98 -8.13
N LEU A 16 -5.81 14.50 -8.16
CA LEU A 16 -6.08 15.93 -8.20
C LEU A 16 -5.53 16.65 -6.96
N TYR A 17 -5.74 16.11 -5.75
CA TYR A 17 -5.25 16.71 -4.50
C TYR A 17 -3.72 16.67 -4.43
N LEU A 18 -3.11 15.56 -4.83
CA LEU A 18 -1.66 15.39 -4.80
C LEU A 18 -0.96 16.29 -5.80
N TYR A 19 -1.46 16.39 -7.04
CA TYR A 19 -0.94 17.35 -8.03
C TYR A 19 -1.08 18.79 -7.54
N SER A 20 -2.23 19.16 -6.96
CA SER A 20 -2.42 20.50 -6.43
C SER A 20 -1.46 20.82 -5.28
N ALA A 21 -1.14 19.85 -4.43
CA ALA A 21 -0.12 20.02 -3.41
C ALA A 21 1.28 20.15 -4.03
N ALA A 22 1.61 19.37 -5.05
CA ALA A 22 2.90 19.39 -5.74
C ALA A 22 3.12 20.71 -6.51
N GLU A 23 2.07 21.28 -7.13
CA GLU A 23 2.15 22.56 -7.84
C GLU A 23 2.63 23.71 -6.95
N THR A 24 2.36 23.65 -5.64
CA THR A 24 2.86 24.66 -4.69
C THR A 24 4.39 24.59 -4.48
N LEU A 25 5.06 23.58 -5.04
CA LEU A 25 6.52 23.46 -5.07
C LEU A 25 7.15 24.04 -6.35
N GLY A 26 6.34 24.61 -7.24
CA GLY A 26 6.81 25.38 -8.39
C GLY A 26 6.82 24.64 -9.73
N THR A 27 6.33 23.39 -9.79
CA THR A 27 6.17 22.66 -11.06
C THR A 27 4.68 22.50 -11.36
N SER A 28 4.23 22.95 -12.53
CA SER A 28 2.83 22.84 -12.91
C SER A 28 2.40 21.39 -13.16
N ARG A 29 1.11 21.12 -13.02
CA ARG A 29 0.53 19.81 -13.32
C ARG A 29 0.84 19.36 -14.75
N ASP A 30 0.69 20.26 -15.71
CA ASP A 30 0.94 19.95 -17.13
C ASP A 30 2.41 19.53 -17.35
N GLN A 31 3.36 20.20 -16.70
CA GLN A 31 4.78 19.82 -16.76
C GLN A 31 5.03 18.44 -16.14
N MET A 32 4.38 18.13 -15.01
CA MET A 32 4.50 16.82 -14.35
C MET A 32 3.90 15.71 -15.23
N LEU A 33 2.71 15.94 -15.81
CA LEU A 33 2.06 14.99 -16.71
C LEU A 33 2.86 14.81 -18.01
N GLU A 34 3.37 15.88 -18.60
CA GLU A 34 4.24 15.79 -19.76
C GLU A 34 5.53 14.99 -19.47
N GLY A 35 6.13 15.22 -18.29
CA GLY A 35 7.28 14.45 -17.82
C GLY A 35 6.99 12.96 -17.74
N LEU A 36 5.82 12.59 -17.22
CA LEU A 36 5.36 11.21 -17.13
C LEU A 36 5.09 10.60 -18.51
N HIS A 37 4.29 11.25 -19.34
CA HIS A 37 3.89 10.73 -20.66
C HIS A 37 5.04 10.66 -21.66
N SER A 38 6.04 11.54 -21.54
CA SER A 38 7.25 11.50 -22.36
C SER A 38 8.31 10.48 -21.88
N GLY A 39 8.07 9.82 -20.74
CA GLY A 39 9.03 8.89 -20.14
C GLY A 39 10.24 9.55 -19.46
N ARG A 40 10.29 10.88 -19.37
CA ARG A 40 11.33 11.59 -18.61
C ARG A 40 11.22 11.35 -17.11
N ALA A 41 10.02 11.29 -16.58
CA ALA A 41 9.76 10.87 -15.22
C ALA A 41 9.49 9.36 -15.19
N LYS A 42 10.20 8.65 -14.34
CA LYS A 42 9.95 7.21 -14.14
C LYS A 42 8.71 7.03 -13.27
N TYR A 43 7.89 6.08 -13.66
CA TYR A 43 6.75 5.63 -12.91
C TYR A 43 6.91 4.14 -12.61
N SER A 44 7.01 3.80 -11.34
CA SER A 44 7.00 2.43 -10.86
C SER A 44 5.91 2.30 -9.82
N SER A 45 5.04 1.32 -9.98
CA SER A 45 3.91 1.13 -9.10
C SER A 45 3.49 -0.33 -9.05
N ILE A 46 3.02 -0.77 -7.88
CA ILE A 46 2.38 -2.07 -7.72
C ILE A 46 1.18 -2.26 -8.65
N PHE A 47 0.53 -1.17 -9.08
CA PHE A 47 -0.57 -1.19 -10.04
C PHE A 47 -0.16 -1.50 -11.49
N ASN A 48 1.14 -1.64 -11.78
CA ASN A 48 1.61 -2.18 -13.05
C ASN A 48 1.41 -3.70 -13.15
N TYR A 49 1.18 -4.39 -12.04
CA TYR A 49 0.84 -5.82 -12.06
C TYR A 49 -0.63 -6.02 -12.43
N PRO A 50 -0.93 -7.01 -13.29
CA PRO A 50 -2.28 -7.20 -13.78
C PRO A 50 -3.24 -7.65 -12.66
N THR A 51 -4.45 -7.08 -12.69
CA THR A 51 -5.60 -7.47 -11.85
C THR A 51 -6.64 -8.11 -12.75
N LEU A 52 -6.62 -9.43 -12.87
CA LEU A 52 -7.39 -10.19 -13.87
C LEU A 52 -8.69 -10.76 -13.31
N THR A 53 -8.78 -10.91 -11.98
CA THR A 53 -9.89 -11.55 -11.31
C THR A 53 -10.47 -10.67 -10.20
N TRP A 54 -11.67 -11.03 -9.71
CA TRP A 54 -12.24 -10.39 -8.54
C TRP A 54 -11.43 -10.63 -7.26
N ALA A 55 -10.70 -11.75 -7.20
CA ALA A 55 -9.76 -12.03 -6.10
C ALA A 55 -8.61 -11.01 -6.12
N ASP A 56 -8.06 -10.70 -7.30
CA ASP A 56 -7.03 -9.67 -7.43
C ASP A 56 -7.53 -8.30 -6.97
N VAL A 57 -8.73 -7.91 -7.42
CA VAL A 57 -9.36 -6.65 -6.98
C VAL A 57 -9.54 -6.61 -5.46
N GLY A 58 -10.01 -7.72 -4.87
CA GLY A 58 -10.17 -7.85 -3.43
C GLY A 58 -8.84 -7.75 -2.68
N VAL A 59 -7.80 -8.45 -3.15
CA VAL A 59 -6.46 -8.44 -2.54
C VAL A 59 -5.78 -7.10 -2.71
N VAL A 60 -5.93 -6.42 -3.85
CA VAL A 60 -5.47 -5.03 -4.02
C VAL A 60 -6.12 -4.14 -2.97
N GLY A 61 -7.45 -4.18 -2.82
CA GLY A 61 -8.13 -3.40 -1.79
C GLY A 61 -7.65 -3.75 -0.37
N TRP A 62 -7.51 -5.02 -0.03
CA TRP A 62 -7.10 -5.43 1.30
C TRP A 62 -5.62 -5.16 1.60
N LEU A 63 -4.71 -5.71 0.78
CA LEU A 63 -3.26 -5.67 1.06
C LEU A 63 -2.61 -4.39 0.55
N VAL A 64 -2.89 -3.98 -0.70
CA VAL A 64 -2.21 -2.83 -1.31
C VAL A 64 -2.72 -1.52 -0.71
N ASP A 65 -4.04 -1.31 -0.66
CA ASP A 65 -4.62 -0.13 -0.02
C ASP A 65 -4.32 -0.15 1.49
N GLY A 66 -4.27 -1.34 2.11
CA GLY A 66 -3.85 -1.50 3.51
C GLY A 66 -2.41 -1.03 3.77
N ALA A 67 -1.46 -1.41 2.93
CA ALA A 67 -0.08 -0.95 3.01
C ALA A 67 0.02 0.57 2.70
N ALA A 68 -0.75 1.04 1.72
CA ALA A 68 -0.84 2.46 1.38
C ALA A 68 -1.32 3.29 2.58
N ILE A 69 -2.42 2.90 3.22
CA ILE A 69 -2.96 3.59 4.41
C ILE A 69 -1.93 3.60 5.54
N MET A 70 -1.24 2.49 5.79
CA MET A 70 -0.21 2.41 6.83
C MET A 70 0.91 3.41 6.60
N ASN A 71 1.31 3.62 5.33
CA ASN A 71 2.28 4.64 4.94
C ASN A 71 1.72 6.07 5.01
N GLN A 72 0.45 6.26 4.66
CA GLN A 72 -0.15 7.57 4.44
C GLN A 72 -0.64 8.24 5.72
N VAL A 73 -1.16 7.48 6.69
CA VAL A 73 -1.71 8.02 7.94
C VAL A 73 -0.70 8.90 8.71
N PRO A 74 0.57 8.51 8.87
CA PRO A 74 1.57 9.39 9.48
C PRO A 74 1.80 10.70 8.72
N LEU A 75 1.60 10.69 7.39
CA LEU A 75 1.78 11.86 6.52
C LEU A 75 0.68 12.92 6.70
N CYS A 76 -0.44 12.59 7.34
CA CYS A 76 -1.44 13.59 7.76
C CYS A 76 -0.86 14.64 8.74
N ARG A 77 0.32 14.34 9.32
CA ARG A 77 1.07 15.25 10.20
C ARG A 77 2.43 15.65 9.60
N CYS A 78 2.59 15.51 8.30
CA CYS A 78 3.77 15.95 7.56
C CYS A 78 4.02 17.44 7.78
N SER A 79 5.29 17.85 7.84
CA SER A 79 5.69 19.27 7.96
C SER A 79 5.27 20.11 6.75
N TYR A 80 5.04 19.49 5.60
CA TYR A 80 4.55 20.16 4.41
C TYR A 80 3.02 20.22 4.40
N GLY A 81 2.48 21.35 4.80
CA GLY A 81 1.05 21.55 5.05
C GLY A 81 0.10 21.22 3.88
N PRO A 82 0.38 21.61 2.62
CA PRO A 82 -0.48 21.24 1.49
C PRO A 82 -0.65 19.72 1.35
N TYR A 83 0.44 18.97 1.48
CA TYR A 83 0.44 17.51 1.41
C TYR A 83 -0.28 16.87 2.61
N ALA A 84 0.01 17.35 3.82
CA ALA A 84 -0.64 16.84 5.03
C ALA A 84 -2.18 16.98 4.95
N ARG A 85 -2.69 18.11 4.44
CA ARG A 85 -4.14 18.32 4.25
C ARG A 85 -4.74 17.38 3.21
N ALA A 86 -4.04 17.14 2.10
CA ALA A 86 -4.47 16.19 1.08
C ALA A 86 -4.58 14.77 1.68
N MET A 87 -3.58 14.34 2.45
CA MET A 87 -3.55 13.01 3.08
C MET A 87 -4.72 12.75 4.03
N VAL A 88 -5.22 13.75 4.75
CA VAL A 88 -6.39 13.58 5.63
C VAL A 88 -7.62 13.07 4.86
N ARG A 89 -7.83 13.57 3.66
CA ARG A 89 -8.95 13.15 2.81
C ARG A 89 -8.66 11.80 2.15
N VAL A 90 -7.49 11.66 1.54
CA VAL A 90 -7.05 10.42 0.91
C VAL A 90 -7.19 9.24 1.88
N CYS A 91 -6.65 9.33 3.09
CA CYS A 91 -6.73 8.24 4.08
C CYS A 91 -8.16 7.86 4.47
N LYS A 92 -9.09 8.82 4.48
CA LYS A 92 -10.52 8.50 4.74
C LYS A 92 -11.14 7.67 3.63
N GLU A 93 -10.89 8.05 2.39
CA GLU A 93 -11.41 7.38 1.21
C GLU A 93 -10.75 6.00 1.05
N GLU A 94 -9.44 5.89 1.22
CA GLU A 94 -8.69 4.62 1.19
C GLU A 94 -9.15 3.62 2.26
N SER A 95 -9.57 4.07 3.42
CA SER A 95 -10.09 3.17 4.45
C SER A 95 -11.36 2.43 4.01
N PHE A 96 -12.17 3.04 3.15
CA PHE A 96 -13.30 2.40 2.49
C PHE A 96 -12.85 1.37 1.46
N HIS A 97 -11.84 1.70 0.67
CA HIS A 97 -11.30 0.81 -0.36
C HIS A 97 -10.74 -0.47 0.27
N GLN A 98 -9.96 -0.33 1.34
CA GLN A 98 -9.42 -1.47 2.09
C GLN A 98 -10.53 -2.38 2.63
N ARG A 99 -11.53 -1.77 3.28
CA ARG A 99 -12.65 -2.51 3.84
C ARG A 99 -13.43 -3.25 2.76
N GLN A 100 -13.76 -2.60 1.65
CA GLN A 100 -14.48 -3.21 0.54
C GLN A 100 -13.72 -4.38 -0.08
N GLY A 101 -12.40 -4.24 -0.24
CA GLY A 101 -11.54 -5.32 -0.72
C GLY A 101 -11.61 -6.54 0.21
N TYR A 102 -11.43 -6.33 1.50
CA TYR A 102 -11.48 -7.40 2.49
C TYR A 102 -12.86 -8.07 2.57
N GLU A 103 -13.96 -7.30 2.55
CA GLU A 103 -15.33 -7.82 2.55
C GLU A 103 -15.60 -8.66 1.28
N ALA A 104 -15.09 -8.26 0.12
CA ALA A 104 -15.21 -9.03 -1.11
C ALA A 104 -14.50 -10.39 -1.00
N LEU A 105 -13.32 -10.41 -0.40
CA LEU A 105 -12.58 -11.66 -0.15
C LEU A 105 -13.30 -12.56 0.84
N LEU A 106 -13.88 -12.02 1.92
CA LEU A 106 -14.70 -12.79 2.86
C LEU A 106 -15.84 -13.52 2.13
N VAL A 107 -16.54 -12.84 1.23
CA VAL A 107 -17.59 -13.46 0.42
C VAL A 107 -17.03 -14.57 -0.47
N MET A 108 -15.91 -14.35 -1.15
CA MET A 108 -15.29 -15.37 -2.02
C MET A 108 -14.82 -16.60 -1.23
N MET A 109 -14.32 -16.41 -0.01
CA MET A 109 -13.87 -17.49 0.88
C MET A 109 -15.02 -18.33 1.45
N THR A 110 -16.27 -17.87 1.36
CA THR A 110 -17.47 -18.68 1.64
C THR A 110 -17.99 -19.43 0.41
N GLY A 111 -17.39 -19.21 -0.75
CA GLY A 111 -17.81 -19.76 -2.03
C GLY A 111 -17.19 -21.12 -2.36
N THR A 112 -16.98 -21.38 -3.65
CA THR A 112 -16.42 -22.63 -4.16
C THR A 112 -14.93 -22.76 -3.88
N GLU A 113 -14.40 -23.99 -3.94
CA GLU A 113 -12.95 -24.24 -3.79
C GLU A 113 -12.13 -23.50 -4.87
N GLU A 114 -12.70 -23.33 -6.07
CA GLU A 114 -12.09 -22.54 -7.12
C GLU A 114 -11.96 -21.06 -6.71
N GLN A 115 -13.00 -20.46 -6.14
CA GLN A 115 -12.96 -19.08 -5.62
C GLN A 115 -11.93 -18.92 -4.50
N LYS A 116 -11.87 -19.87 -3.57
CA LYS A 116 -10.85 -19.89 -2.49
C LYS A 116 -9.43 -19.98 -3.05
N ALA A 117 -9.23 -20.86 -4.04
CA ALA A 117 -7.92 -21.01 -4.70
C ALA A 117 -7.51 -19.72 -5.43
N MET A 118 -8.45 -19.00 -6.08
CA MET A 118 -8.17 -17.72 -6.71
C MET A 118 -7.74 -16.67 -5.69
N VAL A 119 -8.38 -16.64 -4.51
CA VAL A 119 -7.99 -15.71 -3.42
C VAL A 119 -6.59 -16.03 -2.93
N GLN A 120 -6.30 -17.30 -2.67
CA GLN A 120 -4.96 -17.73 -2.21
C GLN A 120 -3.87 -17.39 -3.25
N ASP A 121 -4.13 -17.63 -4.53
CA ASP A 121 -3.22 -17.26 -5.62
C ASP A 121 -2.95 -15.75 -5.65
N ALA A 122 -3.99 -14.93 -5.55
CA ALA A 122 -3.83 -13.48 -5.51
C ALA A 122 -3.01 -13.02 -4.28
N VAL A 123 -3.26 -13.60 -3.11
CA VAL A 123 -2.46 -13.33 -1.88
C VAL A 123 -0.98 -13.68 -2.12
N ASN A 124 -0.69 -14.84 -2.71
CA ASN A 124 0.67 -15.26 -3.00
C ASN A 124 1.41 -14.30 -3.93
N ARG A 125 0.71 -13.73 -4.91
CA ARG A 125 1.29 -12.79 -5.88
C ARG A 125 1.51 -11.38 -5.33
N PHE A 126 0.69 -10.92 -4.39
CA PHE A 126 0.72 -9.54 -3.92
C PHE A 126 1.43 -9.34 -2.58
N TRP A 127 1.57 -10.36 -1.74
CA TRP A 127 2.13 -10.23 -0.38
C TRP A 127 3.49 -9.52 -0.35
N TRP A 128 4.47 -10.07 -1.05
CA TRP A 128 5.83 -9.50 -1.05
C TRP A 128 5.90 -8.10 -1.67
N LYS A 129 5.07 -7.85 -2.68
CA LYS A 129 4.96 -6.54 -3.30
C LYS A 129 4.42 -5.49 -2.33
N CYS A 130 3.46 -5.87 -1.49
CA CYS A 130 2.93 -4.99 -0.45
C CYS A 130 3.98 -4.67 0.61
N LEU A 131 4.79 -5.64 1.03
CA LEU A 131 5.89 -5.40 1.96
C LEU A 131 6.95 -4.47 1.35
N ALA A 132 7.25 -4.62 0.07
CA ALA A 132 8.18 -3.75 -0.64
C ALA A 132 7.71 -2.28 -0.75
N MET A 133 6.40 -2.00 -0.65
CA MET A 133 5.87 -0.63 -0.67
C MET A 133 6.37 0.24 0.48
N PHE A 134 6.84 -0.34 1.57
CA PHE A 134 7.39 0.41 2.71
C PHE A 134 8.80 0.94 2.45
N GLY A 135 9.47 0.45 1.42
CA GLY A 135 10.84 0.79 1.07
C GLY A 135 11.88 -0.04 1.86
N PRO A 136 13.17 0.10 1.52
CA PRO A 136 14.25 -0.62 2.17
C PRO A 136 14.35 -0.24 3.65
N PRO A 137 15.12 -1.03 4.47
CA PRO A 137 15.45 -0.67 5.83
C PRO A 137 15.95 0.77 5.93
N ASP A 138 15.62 1.47 7.02
CA ASP A 138 15.99 2.89 7.15
C ASP A 138 17.49 3.12 7.07
N ALA A 139 18.30 2.13 7.50
CA ALA A 139 19.77 2.19 7.38
C ALA A 139 20.24 2.25 5.92
N ASP A 140 19.50 1.64 5.00
CA ASP A 140 19.84 1.53 3.58
C ASP A 140 19.06 2.55 2.72
N SER A 141 18.15 3.30 3.34
CA SER A 141 17.32 4.29 2.64
C SER A 141 17.98 5.67 2.64
N PRO A 142 18.48 6.17 1.51
CA PRO A 142 19.22 7.42 1.45
C PRO A 142 18.38 8.65 1.87
N ASN A 143 17.07 8.57 1.76
CA ASN A 143 16.17 9.68 2.01
C ASN A 143 15.39 9.56 3.33
N SER A 144 15.41 8.43 4.01
CA SER A 144 14.60 8.19 5.20
C SER A 144 15.03 9.09 6.36
N VAL A 145 16.32 9.13 6.68
CA VAL A 145 16.88 9.98 7.75
C VAL A 145 16.59 11.46 7.49
N GLN A 146 16.76 11.91 6.24
CA GLN A 146 16.48 13.29 5.86
C GLN A 146 14.99 13.63 5.95
N GLY A 147 14.12 12.74 5.50
CA GLY A 147 12.68 12.87 5.59
C GLY A 147 12.18 12.95 7.04
N MET A 148 12.75 12.13 7.91
CA MET A 148 12.48 12.16 9.36
C MET A 148 12.95 13.47 9.99
N ARG A 149 14.17 13.92 9.67
CA ARG A 149 14.74 15.18 10.16
C ARG A 149 13.90 16.39 9.77
N TRP A 150 13.35 16.40 8.56
CA TRP A 150 12.47 17.49 8.10
C TRP A 150 11.03 17.36 8.61
N GLY A 151 10.68 16.28 9.29
CA GLY A 151 9.32 16.01 9.75
C GLY A 151 8.33 15.72 8.61
N ILE A 152 8.83 15.37 7.42
CA ILE A 152 8.03 14.88 6.29
C ILE A 152 7.55 13.48 6.63
N LYS A 153 8.47 12.60 7.00
CA LYS A 153 8.23 11.26 7.52
C LYS A 153 8.33 11.29 9.06
N ARG A 154 7.54 10.48 9.74
CA ARG A 154 7.50 10.45 11.21
C ARG A 154 7.66 9.06 11.82
N ILE A 155 7.62 8.03 11.02
CA ILE A 155 7.75 6.63 11.41
C ILE A 155 8.71 5.97 10.41
N SER A 156 9.55 5.08 10.86
CA SER A 156 10.53 4.37 10.04
C SER A 156 9.85 3.44 9.01
N ASN A 157 10.56 3.06 7.95
CA ASN A 157 10.09 2.05 7.01
C ASN A 157 9.86 0.71 7.71
N ASP A 158 10.82 0.34 8.57
CA ASP A 158 10.78 -0.91 9.31
C ASP A 158 9.59 -0.97 10.28
N ASP A 159 9.36 0.11 11.05
CA ASP A 159 8.22 0.19 11.96
C ASP A 159 6.87 0.15 11.23
N LEU A 160 6.77 0.80 10.05
CA LEU A 160 5.53 0.78 9.26
C LEU A 160 5.26 -0.60 8.69
N ARG A 161 6.29 -1.27 8.16
CA ARG A 161 6.20 -2.64 7.64
C ARG A 161 5.80 -3.61 8.75
N GLN A 162 6.44 -3.52 9.93
CA GLN A 162 6.09 -4.33 11.10
C GLN A 162 4.63 -4.14 11.51
N LYS A 163 4.16 -2.89 11.61
CA LYS A 163 2.75 -2.61 11.92
C LYS A 163 1.79 -3.18 10.90
N PHE A 164 2.16 -3.16 9.63
CA PHE A 164 1.35 -3.76 8.57
C PHE A 164 1.27 -5.28 8.73
N VAL A 165 2.40 -5.94 8.97
CA VAL A 165 2.45 -7.40 9.22
C VAL A 165 1.58 -7.76 10.42
N ASP A 166 1.76 -7.08 11.55
CA ASP A 166 1.02 -7.34 12.79
C ASP A 166 -0.50 -7.14 12.63
N ALA A 167 -0.90 -6.19 11.80
CA ALA A 167 -2.32 -5.95 11.52
C ALA A 167 -2.90 -6.97 10.53
N THR A 168 -2.11 -7.42 9.56
CA THR A 168 -2.57 -8.25 8.45
C THR A 168 -2.66 -9.73 8.81
N VAL A 169 -1.73 -10.25 9.62
CA VAL A 169 -1.72 -11.67 10.00
C VAL A 169 -3.02 -12.13 10.68
N PRO A 170 -3.57 -11.40 11.66
CA PRO A 170 -4.88 -11.77 12.23
C PRO A 170 -6.02 -11.75 11.20
N GLN A 171 -6.00 -10.80 10.28
CA GLN A 171 -6.99 -10.70 9.22
C GLN A 171 -6.90 -11.88 8.25
N ALA A 172 -5.68 -12.29 7.87
CA ALA A 172 -5.45 -13.48 7.04
C ALA A 172 -5.98 -14.75 7.71
N LYS A 173 -5.78 -14.90 9.02
CA LYS A 173 -6.33 -16.03 9.80
C LYS A 173 -7.85 -16.04 9.78
N VAL A 174 -8.50 -14.90 9.96
CA VAL A 174 -9.98 -14.78 9.88
C VAL A 174 -10.47 -15.09 8.47
N LEU A 175 -9.75 -14.61 7.45
CA LEU A 175 -10.08 -14.88 6.04
C LEU A 175 -9.88 -16.36 5.66
N GLY A 176 -9.01 -17.07 6.38
CA GLY A 176 -8.67 -18.49 6.09
C GLY A 176 -7.67 -18.65 4.96
N VAL A 177 -6.80 -17.65 4.74
CA VAL A 177 -5.71 -17.71 3.77
C VAL A 177 -4.36 -17.82 4.47
N THR A 178 -3.38 -18.38 3.75
CA THR A 178 -1.99 -18.47 4.20
C THR A 178 -1.17 -17.37 3.53
N LEU A 179 -0.47 -16.56 4.33
CA LEU A 179 0.51 -15.61 3.81
C LEU A 179 1.77 -16.37 3.38
N PRO A 180 2.35 -16.10 2.20
CA PRO A 180 3.46 -16.87 1.64
C PRO A 180 4.81 -16.44 2.23
N ASP A 181 4.90 -16.43 3.55
CA ASP A 181 6.10 -16.07 4.31
C ASP A 181 6.40 -17.19 5.31
N PRO A 182 7.46 -17.98 5.09
CA PRO A 182 7.78 -19.14 5.90
C PRO A 182 8.26 -18.81 7.32
N ASP A 183 8.74 -17.57 7.52
CA ASP A 183 9.30 -17.13 8.80
C ASP A 183 8.25 -16.40 9.66
N LEU A 184 7.05 -16.23 9.14
CA LEU A 184 5.97 -15.48 9.81
C LEU A 184 5.48 -16.21 11.07
N LYS A 185 6.03 -15.86 12.21
CA LYS A 185 5.73 -16.44 13.52
C LYS A 185 5.55 -15.35 14.57
N TRP A 186 4.60 -15.56 15.49
CA TRP A 186 4.49 -14.68 16.64
C TRP A 186 5.68 -14.82 17.57
N ASN A 187 6.34 -13.71 17.88
CA ASN A 187 7.47 -13.63 18.77
C ASN A 187 7.03 -13.01 20.11
N GLU A 188 6.97 -13.84 21.14
CA GLU A 188 6.48 -13.44 22.47
C GLU A 188 7.39 -12.38 23.14
N GLU A 189 8.69 -12.41 22.88
CA GLU A 189 9.64 -11.45 23.46
C GLU A 189 9.46 -10.07 22.83
N ARG A 190 9.32 -10.02 21.50
CA ARG A 190 9.15 -8.78 20.74
C ARG A 190 7.73 -8.26 20.74
N GLN A 191 6.74 -9.09 21.04
CA GLN A 191 5.30 -8.81 20.90
C GLN A 191 4.92 -8.38 19.46
N HIS A 192 5.58 -9.00 18.48
CA HIS A 192 5.39 -8.80 17.04
C HIS A 192 5.50 -10.11 16.29
N TYR A 193 5.01 -10.14 15.05
CA TYR A 193 5.32 -11.24 14.14
C TYR A 193 6.73 -11.06 13.58
N ASP A 194 7.52 -12.14 13.59
CA ASP A 194 8.73 -12.20 12.77
C ASP A 194 8.31 -12.44 11.31
N ASP A 195 9.01 -11.80 10.38
CA ASP A 195 8.81 -11.92 8.94
C ASP A 195 10.14 -12.18 8.23
N ALA A 196 10.09 -12.77 7.04
CA ALA A 196 11.28 -13.02 6.25
C ALA A 196 11.88 -11.71 5.72
N HIS A 197 13.18 -11.74 5.56
CA HIS A 197 13.90 -10.63 4.95
C HIS A 197 13.53 -10.47 3.46
N ILE A 198 13.29 -9.22 3.05
CA ILE A 198 13.07 -8.88 1.64
C ILE A 198 14.44 -8.71 0.97
N ASP A 199 14.66 -9.41 -0.13
CA ASP A 199 15.82 -9.18 -0.97
C ASP A 199 15.61 -7.89 -1.78
N TRP A 200 16.23 -6.82 -1.32
CA TRP A 200 16.09 -5.51 -1.96
C TRP A 200 16.85 -5.40 -3.27
N ASP A 201 17.89 -6.20 -3.48
CA ASP A 201 18.60 -6.24 -4.76
C ASP A 201 17.70 -6.80 -5.85
N ASP A 202 16.90 -7.82 -5.51
CA ASP A 202 15.89 -8.40 -6.41
C ASP A 202 14.73 -7.43 -6.71
N VAL A 203 14.38 -6.55 -5.75
CA VAL A 203 13.34 -5.53 -5.93
C VAL A 203 13.82 -4.42 -6.89
N TRP A 204 15.13 -4.14 -6.95
CA TRP A 204 15.69 -3.06 -7.76
C TRP A 204 16.19 -3.51 -9.14
N ALA A 205 16.32 -4.81 -9.38
CA ALA A 205 16.74 -5.41 -10.65
C ALA A 205 15.67 -5.26 -11.75
#